data_dcbcbc486fd9b806b12bb15fdff2b68b
#
_entry.id   dcbcbc486fd9b806b12bb15fdff2b68b
#
_cell.length_a   1.000
_cell.length_b   1.000
_cell.length_c   1.000
_cell.angle_alpha   90.00
_cell.angle_beta   90.00
_cell.angle_gamma   90.00
#
_symmetry.space_group_name_H-M   'P 1'
#
loop_
_entity.id
_entity.type
_entity.pdbx_description
1 polymer ?
#
loop_
_entity_poly.entity_id
_entity_poly.type
_entity_poly.pdbx_seq_one_letter_code
_entity_poly.pdbx_strand_id
1 'polypeptide(L)'
;TNRHGKETKSNYRVRVYQIPGKPEIIDPASELMAGIPNKVGTCVSEGGYPAGTLSWHLDGKPLIPDGKGVSVKEEIRRHPETGLFTLQSELMVTPARGGTAHPTFSCSFSPGIPRRRALNTAPIQPSVWEPVPLEEVRLVVEPEGGAVVPGGTVTLTCEAPAQPPPQIHWVKDGMPLPLPTSPILLLPEVGPQDQGTYSCVATHPSHGSQESRSVSISIIGDVGGSGLGTLALVLGILGGLGIATLLIGIIMWRRRRLRGEERKAPENQEEEEERTELNQSEEPEAAESGTGGP
;
A
#
# COMPACT_ATOMS: atom_id res chain seq x y z
N THR A 1 13.04 -84.65 28.55
CA THR A 1 12.56 -86.07 28.37
C THR A 1 12.07 -86.65 29.69
N ASN A 2 10.86 -87.07 29.76
CA ASN A 2 10.30 -87.79 30.91
C ASN A 2 10.86 -89.23 31.00
N ARG A 3 10.84 -89.87 32.19
CA ARG A 3 11.28 -91.22 32.46
C ARG A 3 10.74 -92.33 31.49
N HIS A 4 9.80 -91.99 30.61
CA HIS A 4 9.23 -92.85 29.57
C HIS A 4 9.56 -92.39 28.13
N GLY A 5 10.61 -91.57 27.94
CA GLY A 5 11.04 -91.12 26.58
C GLY A 5 10.06 -90.27 25.80
N LYS A 6 9.03 -89.71 26.45
CA LYS A 6 8.00 -88.90 25.81
C LYS A 6 8.53 -87.45 25.73
N GLU A 7 8.77 -86.96 24.51
CA GLU A 7 9.12 -85.57 24.27
C GLU A 7 7.90 -84.72 24.53
N THR A 8 8.05 -83.70 25.43
CA THR A 8 7.03 -82.69 25.62
C THR A 8 7.57 -81.42 24.98
N LYS A 9 6.92 -80.94 23.92
CA LYS A 9 7.22 -79.65 23.24
C LYS A 9 6.36 -78.55 23.86
N SER A 10 7.02 -77.51 24.33
CA SER A 10 6.38 -76.32 24.82
C SER A 10 6.73 -75.12 23.86
N ASN A 11 5.73 -74.50 23.26
CA ASN A 11 5.93 -73.40 22.37
C ASN A 11 5.82 -72.11 23.17
N TYR A 12 6.88 -71.29 23.15
CA TYR A 12 6.91 -70.03 23.76
C TYR A 12 6.94 -68.94 22.68
N ARG A 13 6.06 -67.95 22.81
CA ARG A 13 6.08 -66.77 21.94
C ARG A 13 6.90 -65.65 22.60
N VAL A 14 8.08 -65.39 22.08
CA VAL A 14 8.94 -64.31 22.51
C VAL A 14 8.59 -63.02 21.73
N ARG A 15 8.32 -61.97 22.45
CA ARG A 15 8.12 -60.65 21.85
C ARG A 15 9.36 -59.82 22.09
N VAL A 16 9.95 -59.32 21.00
CA VAL A 16 11.12 -58.46 21.06
C VAL A 16 10.65 -57.01 20.85
N TYR A 17 11.15 -56.11 21.63
CA TYR A 17 10.90 -54.71 21.51
C TYR A 17 12.12 -53.88 21.89
N GLN A 18 12.22 -52.69 21.29
CA GLN A 18 13.22 -51.66 21.63
C GLN A 18 12.51 -50.36 21.88
N ILE A 19 12.83 -49.72 23.01
CA ILE A 19 12.29 -48.40 23.35
C ILE A 19 13.13 -47.36 22.62
N PRO A 20 12.49 -46.41 21.86
CA PRO A 20 13.22 -45.32 21.20
C PRO A 20 13.82 -44.35 22.20
N GLY A 21 14.68 -43.48 21.74
CA GLY A 21 15.07 -42.28 22.48
C GLY A 21 13.87 -41.41 22.86
N LYS A 22 14.10 -40.42 23.71
CA LYS A 22 13.05 -39.44 24.06
C LYS A 22 12.60 -38.73 22.79
N PRO A 23 11.29 -38.64 22.52
CA PRO A 23 10.82 -37.91 21.37
C PRO A 23 11.15 -36.39 21.51
N GLU A 24 11.34 -35.72 20.39
CA GLU A 24 11.64 -34.31 20.33
C GLU A 24 10.73 -33.61 19.31
N ILE A 25 10.45 -32.33 19.56
CA ILE A 25 9.79 -31.46 18.59
C ILE A 25 10.89 -30.66 17.89
N ILE A 26 11.03 -30.88 16.59
CA ILE A 26 11.93 -30.14 15.72
C ILE A 26 11.17 -29.03 15.00
N ASP A 27 11.88 -27.96 14.66
CA ASP A 27 11.33 -26.75 14.01
C ASP A 27 10.08 -26.21 14.74
N PRO A 28 10.15 -25.99 16.08
CA PRO A 28 8.99 -25.48 16.82
C PRO A 28 8.69 -24.05 16.41
N ALA A 29 7.42 -23.76 16.18
CA ALA A 29 6.95 -22.40 15.94
C ALA A 29 7.12 -21.56 17.21
N SER A 30 7.61 -20.34 17.05
CA SER A 30 7.64 -19.31 18.11
C SER A 30 6.33 -18.52 18.15
N GLU A 31 5.68 -18.38 16.99
CA GLU A 31 4.47 -17.58 16.81
C GLU A 31 3.46 -18.33 15.93
N LEU A 32 2.18 -18.13 16.23
CA LEU A 32 1.05 -18.65 15.46
C LEU A 32 0.09 -17.50 15.15
N MET A 33 -0.47 -17.47 13.95
CA MET A 33 -1.48 -16.50 13.57
C MET A 33 -2.89 -17.07 13.71
N ALA A 34 -3.76 -16.39 14.44
CA ALA A 34 -5.14 -16.81 14.60
C ALA A 34 -5.91 -16.77 13.27
N GLY A 35 -6.80 -17.74 13.07
CA GLY A 35 -7.69 -17.81 11.92
C GLY A 35 -7.08 -18.39 10.65
N ILE A 36 -5.79 -18.72 10.62
CA ILE A 36 -5.12 -19.41 9.49
C ILE A 36 -4.37 -20.66 9.96
N PRO A 37 -4.15 -21.65 9.07
CA PRO A 37 -3.35 -22.83 9.39
C PRO A 37 -1.88 -22.47 9.62
N ASN A 38 -1.29 -22.93 10.70
CA ASN A 38 0.11 -22.75 11.05
C ASN A 38 0.75 -24.08 11.38
N LYS A 39 2.01 -24.28 10.97
CA LYS A 39 2.83 -25.40 11.42
C LYS A 39 3.29 -25.12 12.85
N VAL A 40 2.97 -26.03 13.76
CA VAL A 40 3.42 -25.96 15.17
C VAL A 40 4.82 -26.53 15.33
N GLY A 41 5.13 -27.60 14.63
CA GLY A 41 6.39 -28.31 14.67
C GLY A 41 6.26 -29.72 14.16
N THR A 42 7.37 -30.45 14.15
CA THR A 42 7.42 -31.88 13.79
C THR A 42 7.92 -32.67 14.98
N CYS A 43 7.10 -33.57 15.47
CA CYS A 43 7.48 -34.53 16.51
C CYS A 43 8.21 -35.72 15.88
N VAL A 44 9.40 -36.05 16.41
CA VAL A 44 10.25 -37.13 15.91
C VAL A 44 10.58 -38.11 17.02
N SER A 45 10.47 -39.42 16.72
CA SER A 45 10.88 -40.51 17.59
C SER A 45 11.70 -41.53 16.78
N GLU A 46 12.91 -41.81 17.22
CA GLU A 46 13.85 -42.68 16.48
C GLU A 46 14.27 -43.88 17.27
N GLY A 47 14.49 -44.98 16.55
CA GLY A 47 15.12 -46.21 17.07
C GLY A 47 14.20 -47.13 17.85
N GLY A 48 12.88 -47.01 17.65
CA GLY A 48 11.90 -47.91 18.30
C GLY A 48 11.59 -49.19 17.51
N TYR A 49 11.18 -50.25 18.21
CA TYR A 49 10.60 -51.47 17.63
C TYR A 49 9.64 -52.09 18.63
N PRO A 50 8.43 -52.50 18.21
CA PRO A 50 7.77 -52.17 16.96
C PRO A 50 7.54 -50.67 16.80
N ALA A 51 7.06 -50.26 15.62
CA ALA A 51 6.64 -48.87 15.41
C ALA A 51 5.54 -48.54 16.44
N GLY A 52 5.79 -47.54 17.27
CA GLY A 52 4.79 -47.00 18.19
C GLY A 52 3.87 -45.98 17.49
N THR A 53 3.24 -45.14 18.27
CA THR A 53 2.40 -44.03 17.80
C THR A 53 2.82 -42.75 18.43
N LEU A 54 2.74 -41.64 17.66
CA LEU A 54 2.89 -40.29 18.17
C LEU A 54 1.53 -39.67 18.40
N SER A 55 1.39 -38.90 19.45
CA SER A 55 0.15 -38.19 19.79
C SER A 55 0.47 -36.76 20.26
N TRP A 56 -0.26 -35.82 19.73
CA TRP A 56 -0.14 -34.44 20.11
C TRP A 56 -1.08 -34.07 21.26
N HIS A 57 -0.66 -33.11 22.09
CA HIS A 57 -1.44 -32.61 23.21
C HIS A 57 -1.42 -31.10 23.18
N LEU A 58 -2.57 -30.51 23.51
CA LEU A 58 -2.76 -29.06 23.70
C LEU A 58 -3.21 -28.84 25.14
N ASP A 59 -2.43 -28.06 25.89
CA ASP A 59 -2.67 -27.77 27.32
C ASP A 59 -2.90 -29.06 28.14
N GLY A 60 -2.12 -30.11 27.82
CA GLY A 60 -2.18 -31.44 28.47
C GLY A 60 -3.34 -32.34 28.03
N LYS A 61 -4.20 -31.88 27.12
CA LYS A 61 -5.29 -32.70 26.57
C LYS A 61 -4.94 -33.25 25.20
N PRO A 62 -5.36 -34.49 24.89
CA PRO A 62 -5.11 -35.09 23.58
C PRO A 62 -5.72 -34.21 22.47
N LEU A 63 -4.91 -33.91 21.45
CA LEU A 63 -5.31 -33.16 20.28
C LEU A 63 -5.71 -34.11 19.18
N ILE A 64 -6.99 -34.10 18.81
CA ILE A 64 -7.55 -35.01 17.80
C ILE A 64 -7.66 -34.27 16.48
N PRO A 65 -7.07 -34.78 15.39
CA PRO A 65 -7.23 -34.21 14.06
C PRO A 65 -8.71 -34.20 13.65
N ASP A 66 -9.21 -33.02 13.25
CA ASP A 66 -10.59 -32.82 12.80
C ASP A 66 -10.66 -32.41 11.31
N GLY A 67 -9.50 -32.29 10.66
CA GLY A 67 -9.38 -31.90 9.25
C GLY A 67 -9.75 -30.43 8.95
N LYS A 68 -10.19 -29.65 9.94
CA LYS A 68 -10.58 -28.25 9.80
C LYS A 68 -9.65 -27.32 10.56
N GLY A 69 -9.52 -27.53 11.86
CA GLY A 69 -8.68 -26.72 12.73
C GLY A 69 -7.39 -27.40 13.15
N VAL A 70 -7.35 -28.71 13.08
CA VAL A 70 -6.20 -29.55 13.45
C VAL A 70 -5.96 -30.58 12.36
N SER A 71 -4.78 -30.60 11.79
CA SER A 71 -4.34 -31.66 10.89
C SER A 71 -2.96 -32.18 11.28
N VAL A 72 -2.75 -33.49 11.11
CA VAL A 72 -1.52 -34.16 11.43
C VAL A 72 -1.08 -34.95 10.21
N LYS A 73 0.16 -34.74 9.80
CA LYS A 73 0.80 -35.54 8.75
C LYS A 73 1.81 -36.45 9.38
N GLU A 74 1.61 -37.76 9.23
CA GLU A 74 2.47 -38.78 9.80
C GLU A 74 3.34 -39.45 8.73
N GLU A 75 4.58 -39.75 9.09
CA GLU A 75 5.51 -40.49 8.28
C GLU A 75 6.23 -41.53 9.15
N ILE A 76 6.25 -42.78 8.69
CA ILE A 76 6.93 -43.89 9.35
C ILE A 76 7.96 -44.43 8.39
N ARG A 77 9.22 -44.44 8.84
CA ARG A 77 10.35 -45.02 8.09
C ARG A 77 10.96 -46.17 8.87
N ARG A 78 11.32 -47.22 8.17
CA ARG A 78 12.06 -48.35 8.76
C ARG A 78 13.49 -48.34 8.25
N HIS A 79 14.44 -48.36 9.19
CA HIS A 79 15.85 -48.38 8.85
C HIS A 79 16.21 -49.74 8.26
N PRO A 80 16.82 -49.83 7.07
CA PRO A 80 17.00 -51.08 6.33
C PRO A 80 17.96 -52.06 7.04
N GLU A 81 18.98 -51.58 7.73
CA GLU A 81 19.98 -52.38 8.37
C GLU A 81 19.56 -52.83 9.79
N THR A 82 19.03 -51.91 10.57
CA THR A 82 18.67 -52.18 11.99
C THR A 82 17.23 -52.71 12.15
N GLY A 83 16.37 -52.45 11.17
CA GLY A 83 14.94 -52.77 11.24
C GLY A 83 14.15 -51.92 12.22
N LEU A 84 14.79 -50.89 12.83
CA LEU A 84 14.17 -49.98 13.76
C LEU A 84 13.35 -48.92 13.02
N PHE A 85 12.38 -48.34 13.70
CA PHE A 85 11.48 -47.34 13.14
C PHE A 85 11.83 -45.93 13.56
N THR A 86 11.70 -44.99 12.61
CA THR A 86 11.66 -43.57 12.84
C THR A 86 10.26 -43.08 12.50
N LEU A 87 9.62 -42.41 13.46
CA LEU A 87 8.30 -41.81 13.32
C LEU A 87 8.46 -40.28 13.28
N GLN A 88 7.72 -39.65 12.36
CA GLN A 88 7.60 -38.19 12.27
C GLN A 88 6.12 -37.81 12.21
N SER A 89 5.74 -36.82 12.96
CA SER A 89 4.39 -36.30 13.01
C SER A 89 4.42 -34.79 12.95
N GLU A 90 3.98 -34.21 11.84
CA GLU A 90 3.88 -32.76 11.64
C GLU A 90 2.50 -32.29 12.04
N LEU A 91 2.43 -31.32 12.95
CA LEU A 91 1.20 -30.73 13.43
C LEU A 91 0.93 -29.39 12.76
N MET A 92 -0.24 -29.23 12.17
CA MET A 92 -0.81 -27.98 11.69
C MET A 92 -2.04 -27.63 12.52
N VAL A 93 -2.12 -26.42 13.00
CA VAL A 93 -3.29 -25.92 13.74
C VAL A 93 -3.76 -24.57 13.18
N THR A 94 -5.07 -24.34 13.28
CA THR A 94 -5.70 -23.05 13.02
C THR A 94 -6.23 -22.53 14.34
N PRO A 95 -5.47 -21.67 15.07
CA PRO A 95 -5.93 -21.12 16.34
C PRO A 95 -7.19 -20.29 16.14
N ALA A 96 -8.15 -20.44 17.04
CA ALA A 96 -9.36 -19.61 17.01
C ALA A 96 -9.03 -18.15 17.35
N ARG A 97 -9.73 -17.22 16.72
CA ARG A 97 -9.68 -15.81 17.10
C ARG A 97 -10.27 -15.64 18.50
N GLY A 98 -9.63 -14.79 19.32
CA GLY A 98 -10.02 -14.61 20.73
C GLY A 98 -9.69 -15.81 21.62
N GLY A 99 -8.86 -16.76 21.16
CA GLY A 99 -8.44 -17.93 21.90
C GLY A 99 -7.28 -17.67 22.87
N THR A 100 -6.63 -18.76 23.33
CA THR A 100 -5.49 -18.69 24.24
C THR A 100 -4.28 -18.03 23.57
N ALA A 101 -3.71 -17.00 24.22
CA ALA A 101 -2.54 -16.28 23.69
C ALA A 101 -1.25 -17.12 23.71
N HIS A 102 -1.11 -18.06 24.63
CA HIS A 102 0.08 -18.88 24.82
C HIS A 102 -0.32 -20.35 25.02
N PRO A 103 -0.79 -21.04 23.99
CA PRO A 103 -1.12 -22.46 24.08
C PRO A 103 0.15 -23.30 24.28
N THR A 104 0.03 -24.37 25.04
CA THR A 104 1.14 -25.28 25.32
C THR A 104 0.95 -26.57 24.51
N PHE A 105 1.88 -26.84 23.59
CA PHE A 105 1.89 -28.06 22.80
C PHE A 105 2.95 -29.03 23.32
N SER A 106 2.62 -30.30 23.32
CA SER A 106 3.56 -31.38 23.58
C SER A 106 3.21 -32.60 22.72
N CYS A 107 4.19 -33.45 22.51
CA CYS A 107 4.02 -34.70 21.80
C CYS A 107 4.40 -35.85 22.70
N SER A 108 3.71 -36.99 22.56
CA SER A 108 4.04 -38.22 23.26
C SER A 108 4.20 -39.37 22.30
N PHE A 109 5.19 -40.21 22.58
CA PHE A 109 5.38 -41.50 21.92
C PHE A 109 4.79 -42.62 22.78
N SER A 110 3.87 -43.39 22.21
CA SER A 110 3.33 -44.63 22.86
C SER A 110 3.90 -45.86 22.17
N PRO A 111 4.61 -46.72 22.89
CA PRO A 111 5.25 -47.88 22.29
C PRO A 111 4.28 -48.99 21.90
N GLY A 112 2.99 -48.85 22.15
CA GLY A 112 1.98 -49.91 21.86
C GLY A 112 2.18 -51.21 22.65
N ILE A 113 2.95 -51.20 23.72
CA ILE A 113 3.27 -52.35 24.57
C ILE A 113 2.49 -52.21 25.88
N PRO A 114 1.78 -53.26 26.33
CA PRO A 114 1.06 -53.22 27.57
C PRO A 114 1.96 -52.86 28.76
N ARG A 115 1.46 -51.99 29.67
CA ARG A 115 2.14 -51.57 30.91
C ARG A 115 3.40 -50.72 30.69
N ARG A 116 3.66 -50.20 29.46
CA ARG A 116 4.73 -49.24 29.23
C ARG A 116 4.14 -47.81 29.21
N ARG A 117 4.84 -46.89 29.84
CA ARG A 117 4.44 -45.48 29.86
C ARG A 117 4.84 -44.80 28.56
N ALA A 118 4.03 -43.83 28.14
CA ALA A 118 4.39 -42.96 27.04
C ALA A 118 5.61 -42.08 27.40
N LEU A 119 6.40 -41.79 26.38
CA LEU A 119 7.52 -40.86 26.49
C LEU A 119 7.07 -39.50 25.97
N ASN A 120 7.24 -38.44 26.75
CA ASN A 120 6.77 -37.10 26.39
C ASN A 120 7.93 -36.18 25.98
N THR A 121 7.68 -35.30 25.05
CA THR A 121 8.60 -34.20 24.69
C THR A 121 8.63 -33.15 25.79
N ALA A 122 9.63 -32.23 25.72
CA ALA A 122 9.48 -30.95 26.36
C ALA A 122 8.30 -30.18 25.71
N PRO A 123 7.51 -29.46 26.50
CA PRO A 123 6.45 -28.64 25.94
C PRO A 123 7.02 -27.43 25.19
N ILE A 124 6.31 -26.99 24.16
CA ILE A 124 6.56 -25.73 23.46
C ILE A 124 5.37 -24.79 23.68
N GLN A 125 5.65 -23.50 23.74
CA GLN A 125 4.63 -22.50 24.04
C GLN A 125 4.75 -21.31 23.06
N PRO A 126 4.25 -21.46 21.82
CA PRO A 126 4.21 -20.34 20.88
C PRO A 126 3.25 -19.25 21.35
N SER A 127 3.51 -18.02 20.93
CA SER A 127 2.56 -16.93 21.10
C SER A 127 1.56 -16.91 19.95
N VAL A 128 0.26 -16.76 20.27
CA VAL A 128 -0.79 -16.56 19.26
C VAL A 128 -1.10 -15.09 19.17
N TRP A 129 -1.02 -14.54 17.97
CA TRP A 129 -1.41 -13.17 17.70
C TRP A 129 -2.51 -13.11 16.65
N GLU A 130 -3.34 -12.08 16.75
CA GLU A 130 -4.43 -11.90 15.82
C GLU A 130 -4.00 -11.01 14.64
N PRO A 131 -4.35 -11.37 13.41
CA PRO A 131 -4.08 -10.52 12.26
C PRO A 131 -4.86 -9.22 12.38
N VAL A 132 -4.19 -8.10 12.20
CA VAL A 132 -4.82 -6.79 12.04
C VAL A 132 -5.11 -6.62 10.55
N PRO A 133 -6.38 -6.46 10.14
CA PRO A 133 -6.73 -6.29 8.74
C PRO A 133 -6.15 -4.98 8.19
N LEU A 134 -5.87 -4.96 6.91
CA LEU A 134 -5.51 -3.74 6.21
C LEU A 134 -6.78 -2.92 5.97
N GLU A 135 -7.00 -1.87 6.75
CA GLU A 135 -8.19 -1.02 6.67
C GLU A 135 -7.99 0.20 5.78
N GLU A 136 -6.85 0.86 5.90
CA GLU A 136 -6.54 2.07 5.12
C GLU A 136 -5.06 2.12 4.77
N VAL A 137 -4.76 2.48 3.54
CA VAL A 137 -3.41 2.78 3.07
C VAL A 137 -3.29 4.28 2.88
N ARG A 138 -2.37 4.92 3.61
CA ARG A 138 -2.13 6.36 3.57
C ARG A 138 -0.75 6.63 3.00
N LEU A 139 -0.68 7.64 2.16
CA LEU A 139 0.57 8.14 1.61
C LEU A 139 0.87 9.51 2.24
N VAL A 140 2.00 9.57 2.93
CA VAL A 140 2.54 10.80 3.51
C VAL A 140 3.71 11.27 2.67
N VAL A 141 3.76 12.54 2.36
CA VAL A 141 4.83 13.15 1.56
C VAL A 141 5.50 14.28 2.33
N GLU A 142 6.81 14.29 2.30
CA GLU A 142 7.64 15.35 2.86
C GLU A 142 8.59 15.89 1.79
N PRO A 143 8.56 17.22 1.51
CA PRO A 143 7.73 18.25 2.14
C PRO A 143 6.24 18.13 1.80
N GLU A 144 5.40 18.60 2.73
CA GLU A 144 3.94 18.55 2.59
C GLU A 144 3.49 19.21 1.27
N GLY A 145 2.54 18.56 0.57
CA GLY A 145 2.07 19.03 -0.73
C GLY A 145 2.93 18.60 -1.92
N GLY A 146 4.11 17.99 -1.71
CA GLY A 146 4.94 17.44 -2.79
C GLY A 146 5.59 18.48 -3.70
N ALA A 147 5.62 19.73 -3.30
CA ALA A 147 6.27 20.82 -4.04
C ALA A 147 7.71 21.02 -3.53
N VAL A 148 8.69 20.89 -4.41
CA VAL A 148 10.12 20.91 -4.04
C VAL A 148 10.94 21.71 -5.06
N VAL A 149 12.01 22.34 -4.59
CA VAL A 149 12.99 22.99 -5.47
C VAL A 149 13.87 21.96 -6.16
N PRO A 150 14.40 22.24 -7.37
CA PRO A 150 15.34 21.34 -8.02
C PRO A 150 16.54 21.00 -7.14
N GLY A 151 16.91 19.72 -7.08
CA GLY A 151 17.98 19.24 -6.22
C GLY A 151 17.58 19.02 -4.75
N GLY A 152 16.33 19.33 -4.39
CA GLY A 152 15.78 19.00 -3.07
C GLY A 152 15.51 17.50 -2.90
N THR A 153 15.11 17.10 -1.69
CA THR A 153 14.79 15.71 -1.36
C THR A 153 13.30 15.59 -1.06
N VAL A 154 12.67 14.55 -1.59
CA VAL A 154 11.29 14.17 -1.26
C VAL A 154 11.30 12.80 -0.61
N THR A 155 10.61 12.68 0.50
CA THR A 155 10.36 11.42 1.18
C THR A 155 8.88 11.07 1.10
N LEU A 156 8.59 9.89 0.58
CA LEU A 156 7.25 9.32 0.52
C LEU A 156 7.17 8.17 1.51
N THR A 157 6.21 8.21 2.42
CA THR A 157 5.98 7.15 3.41
C THR A 157 4.61 6.53 3.18
N CYS A 158 4.60 5.21 2.96
CA CYS A 158 3.40 4.42 2.82
C CYS A 158 2.99 3.85 4.19
N GLU A 159 1.95 4.38 4.79
CA GLU A 159 1.39 3.91 6.05
C GLU A 159 0.29 2.90 5.76
N ALA A 160 0.55 1.65 6.08
CA ALA A 160 -0.37 0.54 5.89
C ALA A 160 -0.37 -0.34 7.15
N PRO A 161 -1.01 0.10 8.24
CA PRO A 161 -1.01 -0.64 9.50
C PRO A 161 -1.81 -1.93 9.34
N ALA A 162 -1.11 -3.05 9.38
CA ALA A 162 -1.68 -4.39 9.34
C ALA A 162 -0.72 -5.41 9.95
N GLN A 163 -1.26 -6.54 10.38
CA GLN A 163 -0.48 -7.67 10.87
C GLN A 163 -0.96 -8.95 10.16
N PRO A 164 -0.07 -9.67 9.48
CA PRO A 164 1.34 -9.40 9.22
C PRO A 164 1.54 -8.12 8.41
N PRO A 165 2.74 -7.51 8.45
CA PRO A 165 3.02 -6.31 7.67
C PRO A 165 2.82 -6.60 6.17
N PRO A 166 2.12 -5.73 5.44
CA PRO A 166 1.86 -5.92 4.01
C PRO A 166 3.14 -5.69 3.19
N GLN A 167 3.16 -6.28 2.00
CA GLN A 167 4.18 -5.97 1.01
C GLN A 167 3.82 -4.65 0.32
N ILE A 168 4.79 -3.75 0.24
CA ILE A 168 4.62 -2.44 -0.37
C ILE A 168 5.23 -2.43 -1.76
N HIS A 169 4.47 -1.88 -2.71
CA HIS A 169 4.91 -1.58 -4.06
C HIS A 169 4.58 -0.13 -4.39
N TRP A 170 5.52 0.54 -5.03
CA TRP A 170 5.35 1.92 -5.45
C TRP A 170 4.89 2.02 -6.89
N VAL A 171 4.04 2.98 -7.16
CA VAL A 171 3.49 3.27 -8.50
C VAL A 171 3.76 4.73 -8.82
N LYS A 172 4.28 4.99 -10.03
CA LYS A 172 4.48 6.33 -10.57
C LYS A 172 3.74 6.45 -11.90
N ASP A 173 2.88 7.45 -12.02
CA ASP A 173 2.08 7.73 -13.23
C ASP A 173 1.32 6.48 -13.73
N GLY A 174 0.82 5.66 -12.80
CA GLY A 174 0.11 4.41 -13.09
C GLY A 174 1.02 3.23 -13.45
N MET A 175 2.34 3.40 -13.42
CA MET A 175 3.31 2.35 -13.72
C MET A 175 4.00 1.87 -12.45
N PRO A 176 4.07 0.55 -12.19
CA PRO A 176 4.76 0.03 -11.01
C PRO A 176 6.26 0.27 -11.09
N LEU A 177 6.83 0.75 -9.99
CA LEU A 177 8.27 0.88 -9.84
C LEU A 177 8.85 -0.48 -9.39
N PRO A 178 9.99 -0.92 -9.97
CA PRO A 178 10.60 -2.19 -9.61
C PRO A 178 11.17 -2.19 -8.18
N LEU A 179 11.57 -1.05 -7.65
CA LEU A 179 12.16 -0.83 -6.33
C LEU A 179 11.83 0.59 -5.84
N PRO A 180 11.83 0.85 -4.53
CA PRO A 180 11.99 -0.11 -3.43
C PRO A 180 10.67 -0.83 -3.09
N THR A 181 10.78 -1.92 -2.30
CA THR A 181 9.65 -2.63 -1.68
C THR A 181 9.46 -2.24 -0.22
N SER A 182 10.21 -1.24 0.24
CA SER A 182 10.10 -0.69 1.60
C SER A 182 8.93 0.28 1.70
N PRO A 183 8.39 0.53 2.91
CA PRO A 183 7.35 1.52 3.11
C PRO A 183 7.80 2.97 2.90
N ILE A 184 9.08 3.19 2.68
CA ILE A 184 9.66 4.52 2.44
C ILE A 184 10.30 4.54 1.06
N LEU A 185 9.88 5.51 0.24
CA LEU A 185 10.51 5.86 -1.03
C LEU A 185 11.20 7.21 -0.87
N LEU A 186 12.52 7.21 -0.98
CA LEU A 186 13.34 8.40 -0.92
C LEU A 186 13.72 8.83 -2.34
N LEU A 187 13.43 10.07 -2.68
CA LEU A 187 13.83 10.72 -3.93
C LEU A 187 14.85 11.81 -3.61
N PRO A 188 16.16 11.50 -3.65
CA PRO A 188 17.20 12.50 -3.44
C PRO A 188 17.41 13.31 -4.72
N GLU A 189 17.85 14.54 -4.59
CA GLU A 189 18.21 15.43 -5.71
C GLU A 189 17.15 15.47 -6.82
N VAL A 190 15.89 15.73 -6.42
CA VAL A 190 14.71 15.69 -7.31
C VAL A 190 14.91 16.57 -8.53
N GLY A 191 14.69 15.97 -9.71
CA GLY A 191 14.76 16.60 -11.02
C GLY A 191 13.46 16.47 -11.81
N PRO A 192 13.40 17.03 -13.03
CA PRO A 192 12.21 16.97 -13.88
C PRO A 192 11.69 15.55 -14.13
N GLN A 193 12.58 14.56 -14.11
CA GLN A 193 12.25 13.13 -14.27
C GLN A 193 11.47 12.55 -13.10
N ASP A 194 11.55 13.20 -11.92
CA ASP A 194 10.89 12.75 -10.70
C ASP A 194 9.50 13.37 -10.51
N GLN A 195 9.14 14.34 -11.34
CA GLN A 195 7.79 14.87 -11.37
C GLN A 195 6.80 13.78 -11.78
N GLY A 196 5.63 13.83 -11.21
CA GLY A 196 4.56 12.87 -11.54
C GLY A 196 3.67 12.58 -10.34
N THR A 197 2.79 11.62 -10.55
CA THR A 197 1.82 11.17 -9.56
C THR A 197 2.28 9.86 -8.95
N TYR A 198 2.42 9.85 -7.64
CA TYR A 198 2.88 8.68 -6.88
C TYR A 198 1.75 8.12 -6.03
N SER A 199 1.67 6.80 -5.97
CA SER A 199 0.85 6.05 -5.05
C SER A 199 1.61 4.83 -4.53
N CYS A 200 1.16 4.23 -3.44
CA CYS A 200 1.67 2.96 -2.95
C CYS A 200 0.57 1.91 -2.90
N VAL A 201 0.92 0.68 -3.22
CA VAL A 201 0.05 -0.48 -3.13
C VAL A 201 0.54 -1.37 -2.01
N ALA A 202 -0.31 -1.59 -1.03
CA ALA A 202 -0.06 -2.52 0.07
C ALA A 202 -0.78 -3.83 -0.19
N THR A 203 -0.05 -4.94 -0.26
CA THR A 203 -0.59 -6.28 -0.48
C THR A 203 -0.52 -7.08 0.80
N HIS A 204 -1.68 -7.41 1.35
CA HIS A 204 -1.81 -8.24 2.55
C HIS A 204 -2.14 -9.68 2.18
N PRO A 205 -1.50 -10.69 2.79
CA PRO A 205 -1.66 -12.10 2.42
C PRO A 205 -3.11 -12.62 2.47
N SER A 206 -3.92 -12.08 3.39
CA SER A 206 -5.30 -12.54 3.61
C SER A 206 -6.39 -11.56 3.17
N HIS A 207 -6.04 -10.31 2.83
CA HIS A 207 -7.01 -9.26 2.49
C HIS A 207 -6.81 -8.66 1.09
N GLY A 208 -5.85 -9.17 0.34
CA GLY A 208 -5.54 -8.67 -0.99
C GLY A 208 -4.77 -7.35 -1.02
N SER A 209 -4.85 -6.66 -2.14
CA SER A 209 -4.11 -5.42 -2.37
C SER A 209 -5.01 -4.21 -2.23
N GLN A 210 -4.48 -3.15 -1.62
CA GLN A 210 -5.13 -1.85 -1.49
C GLN A 210 -4.15 -0.75 -1.90
N GLU A 211 -4.64 0.20 -2.67
CA GLU A 211 -3.86 1.34 -3.15
C GLU A 211 -4.18 2.60 -2.33
N SER A 212 -3.16 3.40 -2.04
CA SER A 212 -3.30 4.70 -1.39
C SER A 212 -3.90 5.74 -2.34
N ARG A 213 -4.30 6.87 -1.80
CA ARG A 213 -4.55 8.07 -2.60
C ARG A 213 -3.24 8.52 -3.24
N SER A 214 -3.33 9.07 -4.45
CA SER A 214 -2.17 9.58 -5.18
C SER A 214 -1.75 10.96 -4.68
N VAL A 215 -0.44 11.20 -4.69
CA VAL A 215 0.17 12.51 -4.40
C VAL A 215 0.98 12.94 -5.61
N SER A 216 0.82 14.21 -6.02
CA SER A 216 1.59 14.79 -7.13
C SER A 216 2.87 15.43 -6.61
N ILE A 217 3.99 15.07 -7.20
CA ILE A 217 5.29 15.71 -6.97
C ILE A 217 5.53 16.71 -8.08
N SER A 218 5.75 17.97 -7.71
CA SER A 218 6.03 19.07 -8.63
C SER A 218 7.30 19.80 -8.23
N ILE A 219 8.10 20.16 -9.25
CA ILE A 219 9.28 20.98 -9.03
C ILE A 219 8.85 22.44 -9.14
N ILE A 220 9.04 23.18 -8.07
CA ILE A 220 8.87 24.64 -8.08
C ILE A 220 10.10 25.19 -8.78
N GLY A 221 9.97 25.52 -10.08
CA GLY A 221 10.99 26.30 -10.75
C GLY A 221 11.21 27.61 -10.00
N ASP A 222 12.46 27.97 -9.82
CA ASP A 222 12.83 29.29 -9.29
C ASP A 222 12.09 30.36 -10.10
N VAL A 223 11.07 30.98 -9.52
CA VAL A 223 10.38 32.14 -10.11
C VAL A 223 11.29 33.38 -10.01
N GLY A 224 12.58 33.14 -10.12
CA GLY A 224 13.62 34.15 -10.19
C GLY A 224 13.98 34.51 -11.62
N GLY A 225 13.03 34.95 -12.46
CA GLY A 225 13.44 35.37 -13.79
C GLY A 225 12.40 35.97 -14.73
N SER A 226 11.11 35.78 -14.54
CA SER A 226 10.14 36.27 -15.53
C SER A 226 9.27 37.48 -15.08
N GLY A 227 9.28 37.85 -13.82
CA GLY A 227 8.51 38.99 -13.31
C GLY A 227 9.10 40.34 -13.70
N LEU A 228 10.42 40.44 -13.79
CA LEU A 228 11.12 41.68 -14.19
C LEU A 228 11.07 41.90 -15.71
N GLY A 229 11.10 40.84 -16.51
CA GLY A 229 11.04 40.93 -17.97
C GLY A 229 9.69 41.37 -18.47
N THR A 230 8.59 40.88 -17.94
CA THR A 230 7.23 41.27 -18.30
C THR A 230 6.87 42.66 -17.79
N LEU A 231 7.28 43.05 -16.58
CA LEU A 231 7.13 44.41 -16.06
C LEU A 231 7.96 45.41 -16.86
N ALA A 232 9.21 45.08 -17.22
CA ALA A 232 10.06 45.95 -18.06
C ALA A 232 9.48 46.10 -19.46
N LEU A 233 8.88 45.07 -20.05
CA LEU A 233 8.24 45.11 -21.36
C LEU A 233 6.96 45.95 -21.34
N VAL A 234 6.14 45.79 -20.31
CA VAL A 234 4.90 46.60 -20.14
C VAL A 234 5.22 48.04 -19.87
N LEU A 235 6.20 48.33 -19.01
CA LEU A 235 6.63 49.73 -18.74
C LEU A 235 7.32 50.36 -19.96
N GLY A 236 8.06 49.58 -20.75
CA GLY A 236 8.66 50.02 -22.02
C GLY A 236 7.62 50.38 -23.07
N ILE A 237 6.57 49.57 -23.23
CA ILE A 237 5.47 49.86 -24.16
C ILE A 237 4.64 51.06 -23.72
N LEU A 238 4.30 51.16 -22.44
CA LEU A 238 3.57 52.30 -21.90
C LEU A 238 4.39 53.58 -21.97
N GLY A 239 5.69 53.54 -21.69
CA GLY A 239 6.61 54.65 -21.83
C GLY A 239 6.76 55.10 -23.30
N GLY A 240 6.90 54.15 -24.21
CA GLY A 240 6.99 54.41 -25.66
C GLY A 240 5.73 55.03 -26.23
N LEU A 241 4.54 54.57 -25.83
CA LEU A 241 3.25 55.15 -26.22
C LEU A 241 3.08 56.57 -25.66
N GLY A 242 3.49 56.81 -24.39
CA GLY A 242 3.47 58.13 -23.77
C GLY A 242 4.36 59.13 -24.49
N ILE A 243 5.56 58.74 -24.87
CA ILE A 243 6.47 59.58 -25.64
C ILE A 243 5.94 59.86 -27.05
N ALA A 244 5.38 58.85 -27.72
CA ALA A 244 4.80 59.01 -29.05
C ALA A 244 3.59 59.96 -29.03
N THR A 245 2.72 59.89 -28.04
CA THR A 245 1.57 60.82 -27.91
C THR A 245 2.02 62.25 -27.60
N LEU A 246 3.06 62.44 -26.77
CA LEU A 246 3.66 63.75 -26.51
C LEU A 246 4.28 64.32 -27.78
N LEU A 247 5.01 63.55 -28.56
CA LEU A 247 5.61 63.99 -29.82
C LEU A 247 4.55 64.39 -30.85
N ILE A 248 3.50 63.60 -31.00
CA ILE A 248 2.35 63.90 -31.85
C ILE A 248 1.64 65.16 -31.37
N GLY A 249 1.44 65.31 -30.08
CA GLY A 249 0.89 66.56 -29.47
C GLY A 249 1.70 67.76 -29.79
N ILE A 250 3.05 67.70 -29.64
CA ILE A 250 3.97 68.82 -29.96
C ILE A 250 3.95 69.13 -31.46
N ILE A 251 3.94 68.10 -32.33
CA ILE A 251 3.88 68.35 -33.79
C ILE A 251 2.54 68.96 -34.19
N MET A 252 1.44 68.51 -33.60
CA MET A 252 0.13 69.06 -33.87
C MET A 252 0.04 70.52 -33.32
N TRP A 253 0.61 70.82 -32.16
CA TRP A 253 0.66 72.13 -31.59
C TRP A 253 1.55 73.09 -32.44
N ARG A 254 2.72 72.66 -32.90
CA ARG A 254 3.54 73.37 -33.85
C ARG A 254 2.84 73.63 -35.20
N ARG A 255 2.16 72.65 -35.75
CA ARG A 255 1.37 72.81 -36.97
C ARG A 255 0.19 73.77 -36.79
N ARG A 256 -0.42 73.76 -35.63
CA ARG A 256 -1.48 74.79 -35.30
C ARG A 256 -0.92 76.20 -35.17
N ARG A 257 0.28 76.31 -34.58
CA ARG A 257 0.95 77.63 -34.52
C ARG A 257 1.33 78.15 -35.92
N LEU A 258 1.85 77.32 -36.77
CA LEU A 258 2.21 77.72 -38.14
C LEU A 258 0.98 77.96 -39.01
N ARG A 259 -0.19 77.42 -38.72
CA ARG A 259 -1.45 77.75 -39.41
C ARG A 259 -2.11 79.01 -38.85
N GLY A 260 -1.73 79.46 -37.65
CA GLY A 260 -2.24 80.71 -37.02
C GLY A 260 -1.62 81.98 -37.56
N GLU A 261 -0.50 81.85 -38.30
CA GLU A 261 0.22 83.04 -38.85
C GLU A 261 -0.17 83.39 -40.30
N GLU A 262 -1.01 82.61 -40.94
CA GLU A 262 -1.44 82.84 -42.33
C GLU A 262 -2.85 83.42 -42.48
N ARG A 263 -3.47 83.85 -41.36
CA ARG A 263 -4.76 84.54 -41.45
C ARG A 263 -4.73 85.82 -40.67
N LYS A 264 -4.00 86.82 -41.21
CA LYS A 264 -4.27 88.20 -40.98
C LYS A 264 -4.16 88.94 -42.30
N ALA A 265 -5.32 89.41 -42.74
CA ALA A 265 -5.70 90.65 -43.50
C ALA A 265 -6.53 90.37 -44.76
N PRO A 266 -7.28 91.34 -45.23
CA PRO A 266 -8.57 91.73 -44.66
C PRO A 266 -9.70 91.82 -45.75
N GLU A 267 -10.87 92.05 -45.28
CA GLU A 267 -11.91 92.94 -45.72
C GLU A 267 -12.80 92.67 -46.95
N ASN A 268 -14.00 92.71 -46.62
CA ASN A 268 -15.15 93.41 -47.18
C ASN A 268 -16.13 92.67 -48.11
N GLN A 269 -17.41 92.91 -47.68
CA GLN A 269 -18.63 93.17 -48.41
C GLN A 269 -19.26 92.04 -49.14
N GLU A 270 -20.45 91.73 -49.03
CA GLU A 270 -21.78 92.33 -48.92
C GLU A 270 -22.78 91.16 -48.96
N GLU A 271 -23.73 91.35 -48.13
CA GLU A 271 -25.19 91.42 -48.40
C GLU A 271 -25.85 90.18 -48.94
N GLU A 272 -26.76 89.84 -48.17
CA GLU A 272 -28.22 89.87 -48.26
C GLU A 272 -28.89 88.64 -48.74
N GLU A 273 -29.96 88.44 -47.99
CA GLU A 273 -31.25 87.86 -48.36
C GLU A 273 -31.30 86.33 -48.54
N GLU A 274 -32.21 85.64 -48.10
CA GLU A 274 -33.60 85.90 -47.65
C GLU A 274 -34.11 84.56 -47.14
N ARG A 275 -34.67 84.53 -46.00
CA ARG A 275 -36.04 84.20 -45.71
C ARG A 275 -36.63 82.90 -46.19
N THR A 276 -37.28 82.37 -45.19
CA THR A 276 -38.59 81.75 -45.24
C THR A 276 -38.59 80.26 -45.56
N GLU A 277 -39.22 79.51 -44.94
CA GLU A 277 -40.41 79.33 -44.11
C GLU A 277 -40.64 77.86 -43.89
N LEU A 278 -41.08 77.65 -42.71
CA LEU A 278 -42.31 77.00 -42.36
C LEU A 278 -42.37 75.47 -42.57
N ASN A 279 -42.47 74.88 -41.54
CA ASN A 279 -43.68 74.51 -40.80
C ASN A 279 -44.04 73.02 -40.89
N GLN A 280 -44.30 72.65 -39.77
CA GLN A 280 -45.44 71.80 -39.39
C GLN A 280 -45.35 70.26 -39.57
N SER A 281 -45.41 69.74 -38.44
CA SER A 281 -46.53 68.91 -37.89
C SER A 281 -46.35 67.46 -38.22
N GLU A 282 -46.57 66.59 -37.46
CA GLU A 282 -47.38 66.28 -36.28
C GLU A 282 -46.99 64.86 -35.84
N GLU A 283 -46.93 64.71 -34.60
CA GLU A 283 -47.29 63.47 -33.88
C GLU A 283 -48.77 63.09 -34.27
N PRO A 284 -49.32 61.94 -33.98
CA PRO A 284 -49.01 61.07 -32.82
C PRO A 284 -49.33 59.54 -33.01
N GLU A 285 -49.12 58.89 -31.87
CA GLU A 285 -49.92 57.78 -31.24
C GLU A 285 -49.90 56.39 -31.88
N ALA A 286 -49.64 55.49 -31.11
CA ALA A 286 -50.22 54.77 -30.00
C ALA A 286 -50.46 53.29 -30.28
N ALA A 287 -50.32 52.54 -29.23
CA ALA A 287 -51.05 51.37 -28.82
C ALA A 287 -50.70 50.03 -29.51
N GLU A 288 -50.41 49.13 -28.77
CA GLU A 288 -50.97 48.24 -27.74
C GLU A 288 -50.84 46.77 -28.12
N SER A 289 -50.47 46.07 -27.13
CA SER A 289 -50.97 44.77 -26.68
C SER A 289 -50.76 43.59 -27.63
N GLY A 290 -50.36 42.53 -27.07
CA GLY A 290 -50.93 41.60 -26.19
C GLY A 290 -50.31 40.26 -26.33
N THR A 291 -50.07 39.73 -25.20
CA THR A 291 -50.48 38.47 -24.66
C THR A 291 -50.25 37.17 -25.43
N GLY A 292 -49.77 36.24 -24.69
CA GLY A 292 -50.21 34.88 -24.66
C GLY A 292 -49.15 33.81 -24.64
N GLY A 293 -48.92 33.31 -23.45
CA GLY A 293 -48.40 31.98 -23.25
C GLY A 293 -49.38 30.87 -23.73
N PRO A 294 -49.19 29.65 -23.57
CA PRO A 294 -48.77 29.02 -22.29
C PRO A 294 -47.40 28.37 -22.34
#